data_18e371ca99c29c23925fa50472f5e6dc
#
_entry.id   18e371ca99c29c23925fa50472f5e6dc
#
_cell.length_a   1.000
_cell.length_b   1.000
_cell.length_c   1.000
_cell.angle_alpha   90.00
_cell.angle_beta   90.00
_cell.angle_gamma   90.00
#
_symmetry.space_group_name_H-M   'P 1'
#
loop_
_entity.id
_entity.type
_entity.pdbx_description
1 polymer ?
#
loop_
_entity_poly.entity_id
_entity_poly.type
_entity_poly.pdbx_seq_one_letter_code
_entity_poly.pdbx_strand_id
1 'polypeptide(L)'
;IAELVKEKKVEGITELRDESDKDGLRIVIELRRGEVGDVVLNNLYAQTQMQVVFGINMVALMDGQPKILNLKDMLGAFINHRREVVTRRTVYLLRKAREKGHILEGLAVALANIDEVIELIKTSPNSAEAKEKLLDRSWKSAAVEAMLQAAGADACRPDNLPENFGLRNGAYFLSPDQAQAILELRLHRLTGLEQDKLISDYRELIQQISEFLEILGNETRLMEVITTELEEINTNYGDERRTEITSSQHDLTIEDLITEEDRVVTISQS
;
A
#
# COMPACT_ATOMS: atom_id res chain seq x y z
N ILE A 1 42.33 0.92 -20.00
CA ILE A 1 43.45 0.30 -19.26
C ILE A 1 44.60 0.00 -20.21
N ALA A 2 44.40 -0.72 -21.30
CA ALA A 2 45.47 -1.13 -22.24
C ALA A 2 46.30 0.05 -22.77
N GLU A 3 45.66 1.19 -23.06
CA GLU A 3 46.34 2.41 -23.49
C GLU A 3 47.24 3.00 -22.40
N LEU A 4 46.75 3.07 -21.16
CA LEU A 4 47.55 3.56 -20.02
C LEU A 4 48.77 2.67 -19.73
N VAL A 5 48.64 1.37 -19.89
CA VAL A 5 49.75 0.41 -19.75
C VAL A 5 50.77 0.64 -20.88
N LYS A 6 50.31 0.83 -22.13
CA LYS A 6 51.15 1.11 -23.27
C LYS A 6 51.90 2.45 -23.17
N GLU A 7 51.22 3.47 -22.62
CA GLU A 7 51.80 4.79 -22.37
C GLU A 7 52.64 4.86 -21.07
N LYS A 8 52.79 3.74 -20.36
CA LYS A 8 53.53 3.63 -19.09
C LYS A 8 52.99 4.57 -17.99
N LYS A 9 51.69 4.92 -18.04
CA LYS A 9 51.05 5.70 -17.01
C LYS A 9 50.61 4.82 -15.79
N VAL A 10 50.31 3.56 -16.05
CA VAL A 10 50.08 2.54 -15.02
C VAL A 10 51.11 1.45 -15.26
N GLU A 11 51.99 1.25 -14.29
CA GLU A 11 53.02 0.23 -14.28
C GLU A 11 52.56 -0.99 -13.50
N GLY A 12 53.33 -2.09 -13.56
CA GLY A 12 53.06 -3.29 -12.79
C GLY A 12 52.12 -4.31 -13.43
N ILE A 13 51.53 -4.01 -14.59
CA ILE A 13 50.62 -4.93 -15.30
C ILE A 13 51.45 -5.72 -16.35
N THR A 14 51.26 -7.05 -16.34
CA THR A 14 51.91 -7.97 -17.30
C THR A 14 50.97 -8.31 -18.45
N GLU A 15 49.70 -8.63 -18.13
CA GLU A 15 48.72 -9.05 -19.13
C GLU A 15 47.33 -8.51 -18.76
N LEU A 16 46.56 -8.24 -19.80
CA LEU A 16 45.18 -7.81 -19.69
C LEU A 16 44.32 -8.68 -20.62
N ARG A 17 43.33 -9.40 -20.05
CA ARG A 17 42.41 -10.25 -20.81
C ARG A 17 40.99 -9.92 -20.52
N ASP A 18 40.14 -10.03 -21.53
CA ASP A 18 38.71 -10.03 -21.42
C ASP A 18 38.20 -11.48 -21.43
N GLU A 19 37.67 -11.93 -20.30
CA GLU A 19 37.09 -13.25 -20.12
C GLU A 19 35.58 -13.17 -19.92
N SER A 20 34.96 -12.12 -20.45
CA SER A 20 33.51 -11.94 -20.36
C SER A 20 32.78 -13.03 -21.14
N ASP A 21 31.69 -13.54 -20.54
CA ASP A 21 30.84 -14.57 -21.12
C ASP A 21 29.34 -14.24 -20.91
N LYS A 22 28.47 -15.22 -21.18
CA LYS A 22 27.02 -15.10 -20.99
C LYS A 22 26.61 -14.87 -19.52
N ASP A 23 27.45 -15.22 -18.57
CA ASP A 23 27.17 -15.13 -17.13
C ASP A 23 27.61 -13.77 -16.54
N GLY A 24 28.41 -12.98 -17.29
CA GLY A 24 28.79 -11.64 -16.89
C GLY A 24 30.08 -11.08 -17.51
N LEU A 25 30.41 -9.85 -17.12
CA LEU A 25 31.64 -9.16 -17.53
C LEU A 25 32.78 -9.56 -16.58
N ARG A 26 33.91 -9.99 -17.17
CA ARG A 26 35.12 -10.34 -16.43
C ARG A 26 36.36 -9.83 -17.12
N ILE A 27 37.05 -8.89 -16.49
CA ILE A 27 38.34 -8.39 -16.93
C ILE A 27 39.40 -8.94 -15.97
N VAL A 28 40.41 -9.64 -16.54
CA VAL A 28 41.51 -10.22 -15.76
C VAL A 28 42.77 -9.38 -16.04
N ILE A 29 43.41 -8.92 -14.96
CA ILE A 29 44.60 -8.11 -14.96
C ILE A 29 45.72 -8.89 -14.22
N GLU A 30 46.69 -9.34 -14.91
CA GLU A 30 47.85 -10.02 -14.31
C GLU A 30 48.96 -9.02 -13.97
N LEU A 31 49.45 -9.10 -12.73
CA LEU A 31 50.48 -8.20 -12.22
C LEU A 31 51.87 -8.80 -12.35
N ARG A 32 52.89 -7.94 -12.41
CA ARG A 32 54.28 -8.38 -12.32
C ARG A 32 54.58 -8.96 -10.91
N ARG A 33 55.52 -9.88 -10.85
CA ARG A 33 55.94 -10.46 -9.58
C ARG A 33 56.55 -9.39 -8.67
N GLY A 34 55.99 -9.23 -7.47
CA GLY A 34 56.38 -8.22 -6.50
C GLY A 34 55.53 -6.95 -6.45
N GLU A 35 54.61 -6.78 -7.38
CA GLU A 35 53.69 -5.63 -7.36
C GLU A 35 52.56 -5.84 -6.32
N VAL A 36 52.14 -4.75 -5.67
CA VAL A 36 51.04 -4.72 -4.71
C VAL A 36 49.73 -4.47 -5.45
N GLY A 37 48.81 -5.44 -5.40
CA GLY A 37 47.54 -5.38 -6.15
C GLY A 37 46.71 -4.17 -5.84
N ASP A 38 46.62 -3.78 -4.58
CA ASP A 38 45.80 -2.66 -4.12
C ASP A 38 46.31 -1.31 -4.67
N VAL A 39 47.62 -1.12 -4.74
CA VAL A 39 48.23 0.09 -5.30
C VAL A 39 47.94 0.19 -6.83
N VAL A 40 48.05 -0.92 -7.55
CA VAL A 40 47.71 -0.94 -8.98
C VAL A 40 46.21 -0.68 -9.20
N LEU A 41 45.36 -1.27 -8.37
CA LEU A 41 43.92 -1.06 -8.42
C LEU A 41 43.55 0.39 -8.12
N ASN A 42 44.14 1.03 -7.11
CA ASN A 42 43.95 2.43 -6.78
C ASN A 42 44.41 3.35 -7.92
N ASN A 43 45.51 3.05 -8.54
CA ASN A 43 45.99 3.78 -9.76
C ASN A 43 45.00 3.62 -10.93
N LEU A 44 44.41 2.45 -11.10
CA LEU A 44 43.36 2.23 -12.10
C LEU A 44 42.09 3.02 -11.79
N TYR A 45 41.67 3.08 -10.53
CA TYR A 45 40.52 3.90 -10.08
C TYR A 45 40.76 5.40 -10.33
N ALA A 46 41.96 5.89 -10.02
CA ALA A 46 42.32 7.31 -10.22
C ALA A 46 42.45 7.71 -11.71
N GLN A 47 42.88 6.80 -12.58
CA GLN A 47 43.24 7.12 -13.96
C GLN A 47 42.28 6.57 -15.02
N THR A 48 41.26 5.80 -14.63
CA THR A 48 40.29 5.20 -15.56
C THR A 48 38.86 5.47 -15.16
N GLN A 49 37.91 5.06 -16.00
CA GLN A 49 36.49 5.09 -15.72
C GLN A 49 36.01 3.89 -14.87
N MET A 50 36.92 3.13 -14.25
CA MET A 50 36.54 2.03 -13.34
C MET A 50 35.87 2.56 -12.10
N GLN A 51 36.23 3.75 -11.66
CA GLN A 51 35.52 4.50 -10.61
C GLN A 51 35.07 5.85 -11.16
N VAL A 52 33.78 6.14 -11.07
CA VAL A 52 33.21 7.41 -11.51
C VAL A 52 32.27 7.95 -10.46
N VAL A 53 32.24 9.26 -10.30
CA VAL A 53 31.27 9.94 -9.44
C VAL A 53 29.98 10.15 -10.21
N PHE A 54 28.88 9.68 -9.67
CA PHE A 54 27.54 9.91 -10.21
C PHE A 54 26.78 10.89 -9.33
N GLY A 55 26.58 12.09 -9.83
CA GLY A 55 25.75 13.12 -9.16
C GLY A 55 24.28 12.79 -9.33
N ILE A 56 23.61 12.47 -8.23
CA ILE A 56 22.18 12.19 -8.24
C ILE A 56 21.39 13.50 -8.34
N ASN A 57 20.63 13.68 -9.43
CA ASN A 57 19.73 14.81 -9.63
C ASN A 57 18.31 14.28 -9.81
N MET A 58 17.52 14.31 -8.73
CA MET A 58 16.15 13.78 -8.73
C MET A 58 15.17 14.90 -9.09
N VAL A 59 14.55 14.79 -10.26
CA VAL A 59 13.48 15.67 -10.70
C VAL A 59 12.17 14.88 -10.72
N ALA A 60 11.15 15.39 -10.03
CA ALA A 60 9.83 14.78 -10.00
C ALA A 60 8.73 15.83 -10.17
N LEU A 61 7.55 15.37 -10.61
CA LEU A 61 6.35 16.21 -10.62
C LEU A 61 5.71 16.20 -9.23
N MET A 62 5.62 17.36 -8.61
CA MET A 62 4.90 17.57 -7.36
C MET A 62 3.82 18.63 -7.60
N ASP A 63 2.57 18.26 -7.36
CA ASP A 63 1.39 19.10 -7.65
C ASP A 63 1.32 19.59 -9.12
N GLY A 64 1.73 18.70 -10.05
CA GLY A 64 1.76 19.00 -11.48
C GLY A 64 2.92 19.88 -11.94
N GLN A 65 3.84 20.27 -11.04
CA GLN A 65 5.00 21.09 -11.36
C GLN A 65 6.31 20.29 -11.20
N PRO A 66 7.26 20.40 -12.15
CA PRO A 66 8.58 19.79 -12.02
C PRO A 66 9.39 20.51 -10.94
N LYS A 67 9.91 19.73 -9.98
CA LYS A 67 10.78 20.22 -8.90
C LYS A 67 11.99 19.30 -8.75
N ILE A 68 13.14 19.92 -8.42
CA ILE A 68 14.31 19.17 -7.96
C ILE A 68 14.09 18.86 -6.48
N LEU A 69 14.12 17.57 -6.14
CA LEU A 69 13.85 17.10 -4.79
C LEU A 69 15.08 16.38 -4.23
N ASN A 70 15.34 16.56 -2.97
CA ASN A 70 16.23 15.69 -2.21
C ASN A 70 15.47 14.41 -1.79
N LEU A 71 16.18 13.41 -1.27
CA LEU A 71 15.59 12.12 -0.88
C LEU A 71 14.49 12.29 0.19
N LYS A 72 14.71 13.16 1.18
CA LYS A 72 13.74 13.42 2.25
C LYS A 72 12.43 14.00 1.70
N ASP A 73 12.53 14.99 0.81
CA ASP A 73 11.36 15.62 0.22
C ASP A 73 10.58 14.66 -0.68
N MET A 74 11.29 13.80 -1.42
CA MET A 74 10.69 12.77 -2.25
C MET A 74 9.92 11.72 -1.42
N LEU A 75 10.52 11.24 -0.32
CA LEU A 75 9.86 10.32 0.62
C LEU A 75 8.67 10.99 1.31
N GLY A 76 8.79 12.26 1.70
CA GLY A 76 7.69 13.05 2.26
C GLY A 76 6.52 13.19 1.30
N ALA A 77 6.79 13.51 0.03
CA ALA A 77 5.77 13.60 -1.02
C ALA A 77 5.08 12.24 -1.25
N PHE A 78 5.83 11.14 -1.26
CA PHE A 78 5.28 9.79 -1.37
C PHE A 78 4.34 9.45 -0.20
N ILE A 79 4.76 9.71 1.05
CA ILE A 79 3.93 9.45 2.23
C ILE A 79 2.64 10.27 2.19
N ASN A 80 2.71 11.55 1.84
CA ASN A 80 1.53 12.40 1.71
C ASN A 80 0.56 11.87 0.65
N HIS A 81 1.08 11.44 -0.50
CA HIS A 81 0.27 10.81 -1.54
C HIS A 81 -0.38 9.50 -1.05
N ARG A 82 0.36 8.66 -0.31
CA ARG A 82 -0.20 7.44 0.30
C ARG A 82 -1.33 7.75 1.28
N ARG A 83 -1.17 8.76 2.13
CA ARG A 83 -2.22 9.22 3.05
C ARG A 83 -3.51 9.58 2.29
N GLU A 84 -3.39 10.37 1.24
CA GLU A 84 -4.53 10.76 0.40
C GLU A 84 -5.20 9.55 -0.26
N VAL A 85 -4.42 8.65 -0.85
CA VAL A 85 -4.95 7.46 -1.53
C VAL A 85 -5.65 6.53 -0.56
N VAL A 86 -5.05 6.24 0.61
CA VAL A 86 -5.66 5.37 1.62
C VAL A 86 -6.94 6.00 2.19
N THR A 87 -6.94 7.32 2.45
CA THR A 87 -8.13 8.04 2.90
C THR A 87 -9.26 7.93 1.86
N ARG A 88 -8.99 8.23 0.59
CA ARG A 88 -10.01 8.13 -0.48
C ARG A 88 -10.53 6.71 -0.66
N ARG A 89 -9.64 5.72 -0.60
CA ARG A 89 -10.02 4.30 -0.64
C ARG A 89 -10.94 3.94 0.54
N THR A 90 -10.59 4.36 1.75
CA THR A 90 -11.37 4.07 2.96
C THR A 90 -12.75 4.73 2.91
N VAL A 91 -12.85 5.97 2.45
CA VAL A 91 -14.15 6.64 2.23
C VAL A 91 -15.02 5.88 1.22
N TYR A 92 -14.44 5.41 0.12
CA TYR A 92 -15.14 4.60 -0.87
C TYR A 92 -15.63 3.28 -0.27
N LEU A 93 -14.77 2.55 0.47
CA LEU A 93 -15.11 1.29 1.10
C LEU A 93 -16.18 1.46 2.18
N LEU A 94 -16.10 2.52 2.99
CA LEU A 94 -17.11 2.86 3.99
C LEU A 94 -18.47 3.08 3.34
N ARG A 95 -18.52 3.86 2.26
CA ARG A 95 -19.77 4.07 1.51
C ARG A 95 -20.36 2.77 1.00
N LYS A 96 -19.52 1.91 0.40
CA LYS A 96 -19.96 0.59 -0.08
C LYS A 96 -20.41 -0.35 1.03
N ALA A 97 -19.75 -0.32 2.17
CA ALA A 97 -20.14 -1.09 3.36
C ALA A 97 -21.50 -0.60 3.89
N ARG A 98 -21.72 0.70 3.98
CA ARG A 98 -23.00 1.28 4.40
C ARG A 98 -24.15 0.92 3.44
N GLU A 99 -23.94 1.05 2.13
CA GLU A 99 -24.92 0.65 1.11
C GLU A 99 -25.31 -0.84 1.28
N LYS A 100 -24.33 -1.72 1.43
CA LYS A 100 -24.55 -3.15 1.66
C LYS A 100 -25.25 -3.43 2.99
N GLY A 101 -24.80 -2.79 4.06
CA GLY A 101 -25.39 -2.92 5.38
C GLY A 101 -26.86 -2.48 5.42
N HIS A 102 -27.17 -1.38 4.76
CA HIS A 102 -28.53 -0.89 4.62
C HIS A 102 -29.46 -1.92 3.95
N ILE A 103 -28.99 -2.59 2.89
CA ILE A 103 -29.75 -3.68 2.25
C ILE A 103 -29.93 -4.87 3.21
N LEU A 104 -28.88 -5.27 3.93
CA LEU A 104 -28.95 -6.38 4.89
C LEU A 104 -29.93 -6.08 6.03
N GLU A 105 -30.01 -4.83 6.53
CA GLU A 105 -30.99 -4.39 7.50
C GLU A 105 -32.42 -4.58 7.00
N GLY A 106 -32.70 -4.11 5.79
CA GLY A 106 -34.04 -4.29 5.18
C GLY A 106 -34.42 -5.76 5.01
N LEU A 107 -33.46 -6.60 4.60
CA LEU A 107 -33.67 -8.05 4.48
C LEU A 107 -33.91 -8.70 5.87
N ALA A 108 -33.18 -8.29 6.90
CA ALA A 108 -33.39 -8.78 8.26
C ALA A 108 -34.76 -8.40 8.79
N VAL A 109 -35.25 -7.16 8.55
CA VAL A 109 -36.62 -6.71 8.89
C VAL A 109 -37.67 -7.56 8.17
N ALA A 110 -37.46 -7.81 6.86
CA ALA A 110 -38.38 -8.63 6.05
C ALA A 110 -38.45 -10.08 6.53
N LEU A 111 -37.31 -10.68 6.88
CA LEU A 111 -37.23 -12.05 7.38
C LEU A 111 -37.87 -12.20 8.75
N ALA A 112 -37.74 -11.20 9.64
CA ALA A 112 -38.40 -11.16 10.93
C ALA A 112 -39.92 -11.02 10.85
N ASN A 113 -40.45 -10.51 9.72
CA ASN A 113 -41.88 -10.32 9.46
C ASN A 113 -42.32 -11.09 8.20
N ILE A 114 -41.72 -12.26 7.95
CA ILE A 114 -41.81 -12.95 6.66
C ILE A 114 -43.22 -13.29 6.24
N ASP A 115 -44.09 -13.73 7.17
CA ASP A 115 -45.47 -14.11 6.87
C ASP A 115 -46.29 -12.91 6.37
N GLU A 116 -46.09 -11.75 7.01
CA GLU A 116 -46.75 -10.52 6.60
C GLU A 116 -46.26 -9.99 5.28
N VAL A 117 -44.94 -10.11 5.00
CA VAL A 117 -44.32 -9.73 3.72
C VAL A 117 -44.83 -10.61 2.59
N ILE A 118 -44.91 -11.93 2.81
CA ILE A 118 -45.42 -12.87 1.80
C ILE A 118 -46.94 -12.59 1.52
N GLU A 119 -47.73 -12.37 2.54
CA GLU A 119 -49.16 -12.07 2.37
C GLU A 119 -49.36 -10.76 1.58
N LEU A 120 -48.60 -9.71 1.93
CA LEU A 120 -48.61 -8.43 1.21
C LEU A 120 -48.26 -8.59 -0.28
N ILE A 121 -47.20 -9.37 -0.58
CA ILE A 121 -46.78 -9.60 -1.95
C ILE A 121 -47.83 -10.39 -2.73
N LYS A 122 -48.41 -11.46 -2.13
CA LYS A 122 -49.45 -12.29 -2.76
C LYS A 122 -50.75 -11.53 -3.05
N THR A 123 -51.11 -10.57 -2.20
CA THR A 123 -52.35 -9.78 -2.33
C THR A 123 -52.18 -8.56 -3.21
N SER A 124 -50.97 -8.29 -3.69
CA SER A 124 -50.68 -7.17 -4.57
C SER A 124 -50.80 -7.59 -6.04
N PRO A 125 -51.45 -6.79 -6.90
CA PRO A 125 -51.71 -7.11 -8.31
C PRO A 125 -50.41 -7.14 -9.16
N ASN A 126 -49.43 -6.34 -8.78
CA ASN A 126 -48.15 -6.24 -9.47
C ASN A 126 -47.00 -5.87 -8.51
N SER A 127 -45.75 -5.99 -9.00
CA SER A 127 -44.53 -5.71 -8.22
C SER A 127 -44.42 -4.23 -7.79
N ALA A 128 -44.91 -3.29 -8.60
CA ALA A 128 -44.86 -1.86 -8.29
C ALA A 128 -45.75 -1.53 -7.09
N GLU A 129 -46.99 -2.02 -7.07
CA GLU A 129 -47.89 -1.86 -5.92
C GLU A 129 -47.42 -2.60 -4.67
N ALA A 130 -46.79 -3.78 -4.83
CA ALA A 130 -46.17 -4.48 -3.70
C ALA A 130 -45.03 -3.63 -3.10
N LYS A 131 -44.21 -2.98 -3.92
CA LYS A 131 -43.16 -2.07 -3.48
C LYS A 131 -43.75 -0.86 -2.71
N GLU A 132 -44.75 -0.20 -3.23
CA GLU A 132 -45.42 0.93 -2.54
C GLU A 132 -45.99 0.52 -1.17
N LYS A 133 -46.68 -0.61 -1.09
CA LYS A 133 -47.22 -1.12 0.18
C LYS A 133 -46.12 -1.48 1.17
N LEU A 134 -44.96 -1.97 0.74
CA LEU A 134 -43.81 -2.23 1.58
C LEU A 134 -43.23 -0.94 2.16
N LEU A 135 -43.23 0.15 1.40
CA LEU A 135 -42.72 1.45 1.81
C LEU A 135 -43.67 2.19 2.77
N ASP A 136 -44.99 2.11 2.55
CA ASP A 136 -46.00 2.80 3.33
C ASP A 136 -46.17 2.18 4.70
N ARG A 137 -45.77 0.93 4.91
CA ARG A 137 -45.93 0.20 6.14
C ARG A 137 -44.76 0.40 7.09
N SER A 138 -45.05 0.56 8.36
CA SER A 138 -44.06 0.50 9.45
C SER A 138 -43.86 -0.93 9.92
N TRP A 139 -42.60 -1.37 10.01
CA TRP A 139 -42.25 -2.71 10.39
C TRP A 139 -41.70 -2.74 11.83
N LYS A 140 -42.10 -3.72 12.62
CA LYS A 140 -41.65 -3.90 14.00
C LYS A 140 -40.88 -5.23 14.10
N SER A 141 -39.70 -5.19 14.69
CA SER A 141 -38.92 -6.39 14.99
C SER A 141 -38.00 -6.12 16.18
N ALA A 142 -38.34 -6.70 17.34
CA ALA A 142 -37.47 -6.55 18.51
C ALA A 142 -36.05 -7.09 18.31
N ALA A 143 -35.90 -8.15 17.52
CA ALA A 143 -34.58 -8.71 17.21
C ALA A 143 -33.74 -7.76 16.35
N VAL A 144 -34.35 -7.15 15.32
CA VAL A 144 -33.66 -6.17 14.44
C VAL A 144 -33.42 -4.88 15.22
N GLU A 145 -34.34 -4.43 16.04
CA GLU A 145 -34.17 -3.24 16.88
C GLU A 145 -32.99 -3.40 17.84
N ALA A 146 -32.88 -4.55 18.52
CA ALA A 146 -31.75 -4.84 19.41
C ALA A 146 -30.42 -4.90 18.66
N MET A 147 -30.42 -5.47 17.44
CA MET A 147 -29.25 -5.54 16.57
C MET A 147 -28.78 -4.14 16.11
N LEU A 148 -29.74 -3.28 15.72
CA LEU A 148 -29.45 -1.90 15.30
C LEU A 148 -28.98 -1.02 16.45
N GLN A 149 -29.58 -1.19 17.63
CA GLN A 149 -29.15 -0.46 18.84
C GLN A 149 -27.75 -0.84 19.28
N ALA A 150 -27.36 -2.13 19.18
CA ALA A 150 -26.03 -2.61 19.50
C ALA A 150 -24.96 -2.08 18.51
N ALA A 151 -25.32 -1.90 17.23
CA ALA A 151 -24.44 -1.41 16.18
C ALA A 151 -24.38 0.14 16.08
N GLY A 152 -25.36 0.82 16.69
CA GLY A 152 -25.65 2.23 16.43
C GLY A 152 -26.70 2.38 15.30
N ALA A 153 -27.82 2.98 15.60
CA ALA A 153 -29.00 3.03 14.71
C ALA A 153 -28.76 3.57 13.30
N ASP A 154 -27.70 4.37 13.12
CA ASP A 154 -27.32 4.97 11.84
C ASP A 154 -25.96 4.45 11.29
N ALA A 155 -25.41 3.37 11.87
CA ALA A 155 -24.08 2.85 11.44
C ALA A 155 -24.03 2.48 9.96
N CYS A 156 -25.07 1.81 9.44
CA CYS A 156 -25.22 1.42 8.04
C CYS A 156 -26.03 2.41 7.20
N ARG A 157 -26.30 3.61 7.71
CA ARG A 157 -27.08 4.59 6.97
C ARG A 157 -26.26 5.17 5.81
N PRO A 158 -26.71 5.05 4.54
CA PRO A 158 -26.10 5.73 3.42
C PRO A 158 -26.21 7.26 3.57
N ASP A 159 -25.17 7.99 3.16
CA ASP A 159 -25.09 9.44 3.31
C ASP A 159 -26.25 10.20 2.60
N ASN A 160 -26.81 9.64 1.53
CA ASN A 160 -27.87 10.25 0.73
C ASN A 160 -29.28 9.74 1.09
N LEU A 161 -29.44 8.95 2.14
CA LEU A 161 -30.76 8.41 2.49
C LEU A 161 -31.61 9.46 3.22
N PRO A 162 -32.84 9.77 2.71
CA PRO A 162 -33.77 10.70 3.37
C PRO A 162 -34.09 10.27 4.82
N GLU A 163 -34.30 11.24 5.69
CA GLU A 163 -34.47 11.00 7.13
C GLU A 163 -35.71 10.17 7.51
N ASN A 164 -36.71 10.08 6.66
CA ASN A 164 -37.93 9.32 6.86
C ASN A 164 -37.75 7.79 6.80
N PHE A 165 -36.61 7.27 6.33
CA PHE A 165 -36.29 5.84 6.24
C PHE A 165 -35.40 5.37 7.39
N GLY A 166 -35.43 4.05 7.67
CA GLY A 166 -34.68 3.41 8.76
C GLY A 166 -35.46 3.30 10.05
N LEU A 167 -34.78 3.11 11.18
CA LEU A 167 -35.41 2.98 12.52
C LEU A 167 -35.82 4.35 13.02
N ARG A 168 -37.14 4.55 13.24
CA ARG A 168 -37.74 5.77 13.77
C ARG A 168 -38.81 5.43 14.79
N ASN A 169 -38.70 5.98 15.98
CA ASN A 169 -39.71 5.83 17.07
C ASN A 169 -40.11 4.36 17.36
N GLY A 170 -39.16 3.44 17.32
CA GLY A 170 -39.41 2.01 17.55
C GLY A 170 -40.09 1.27 16.39
N ALA A 171 -40.11 1.86 15.19
CA ALA A 171 -40.58 1.23 13.97
C ALA A 171 -39.56 1.43 12.85
N TYR A 172 -39.43 0.45 11.96
CA TYR A 172 -38.51 0.52 10.82
C TYR A 172 -39.27 0.85 9.54
N PHE A 173 -38.79 1.84 8.81
CA PHE A 173 -39.32 2.26 7.50
C PHE A 173 -38.38 1.86 6.43
N LEU A 174 -38.82 0.99 5.54
CA LEU A 174 -38.01 0.48 4.40
C LEU A 174 -37.74 1.57 3.37
N SER A 175 -36.54 1.59 2.83
CA SER A 175 -36.20 2.45 1.68
C SER A 175 -36.59 1.77 0.34
N PRO A 176 -36.68 2.55 -0.75
CA PRO A 176 -36.93 2.01 -2.09
C PRO A 176 -35.97 0.91 -2.53
N ASP A 177 -34.70 1.00 -2.15
CA ASP A 177 -33.67 0.02 -2.46
C ASP A 177 -33.84 -1.26 -1.65
N GLN A 178 -34.18 -1.13 -0.36
CA GLN A 178 -34.51 -2.27 0.50
C GLN A 178 -35.77 -3.00 0.02
N ALA A 179 -36.82 -2.26 -0.31
CA ALA A 179 -38.06 -2.85 -0.85
C ALA A 179 -37.80 -3.61 -2.16
N GLN A 180 -36.94 -3.07 -3.03
CA GLN A 180 -36.53 -3.75 -4.25
C GLN A 180 -35.77 -5.05 -3.94
N ALA A 181 -34.82 -5.00 -3.02
CA ALA A 181 -34.05 -6.17 -2.62
C ALA A 181 -34.92 -7.27 -1.98
N ILE A 182 -35.96 -6.90 -1.25
CA ILE A 182 -36.96 -7.83 -0.66
C ILE A 182 -37.74 -8.52 -1.80
N LEU A 183 -38.20 -7.79 -2.79
CA LEU A 183 -38.96 -8.36 -3.92
C LEU A 183 -38.11 -9.29 -4.80
N GLU A 184 -36.79 -9.06 -4.86
CA GLU A 184 -35.82 -9.89 -5.57
C GLU A 184 -35.31 -11.08 -4.73
N LEU A 185 -35.78 -11.22 -3.47
CA LEU A 185 -35.34 -12.28 -2.59
C LEU A 185 -35.76 -13.65 -3.12
N ARG A 186 -34.79 -14.56 -3.27
CA ARG A 186 -35.06 -15.92 -3.71
C ARG A 186 -35.54 -16.77 -2.56
N LEU A 187 -36.53 -17.64 -2.80
CA LEU A 187 -37.18 -18.49 -1.79
C LEU A 187 -36.21 -19.35 -0.96
N HIS A 188 -35.10 -19.81 -1.54
CA HIS A 188 -34.12 -20.59 -0.79
C HIS A 188 -33.40 -19.81 0.32
N ARG A 189 -33.38 -18.46 0.26
CA ARG A 189 -32.83 -17.60 1.31
C ARG A 189 -33.74 -17.45 2.54
N LEU A 190 -34.93 -18.02 2.49
CA LEU A 190 -35.88 -17.99 3.63
C LEU A 190 -35.61 -19.11 4.66
N THR A 191 -34.61 -19.96 4.43
CA THR A 191 -34.24 -21.04 5.37
C THR A 191 -33.53 -20.47 6.60
N GLY A 192 -33.68 -21.15 7.75
CA GLY A 192 -33.06 -20.70 9.01
C GLY A 192 -31.53 -20.53 8.91
N LEU A 193 -30.83 -21.42 8.18
CA LEU A 193 -29.40 -21.34 7.97
C LEU A 193 -28.97 -20.05 7.21
N GLU A 194 -29.77 -19.61 6.24
CA GLU A 194 -29.51 -18.37 5.50
C GLU A 194 -29.80 -17.12 6.34
N GLN A 195 -30.78 -17.20 7.27
CA GLN A 195 -31.04 -16.13 8.23
C GLN A 195 -29.86 -15.94 9.20
N ASP A 196 -29.33 -17.03 9.76
CA ASP A 196 -28.15 -16.99 10.61
C ASP A 196 -26.92 -16.41 9.88
N LYS A 197 -26.74 -16.78 8.62
CA LYS A 197 -25.69 -16.23 7.77
C LYS A 197 -25.86 -14.74 7.52
N LEU A 198 -27.07 -14.26 7.25
CA LEU A 198 -27.35 -12.85 7.05
C LEU A 198 -26.97 -12.03 8.30
N ILE A 199 -27.30 -12.55 9.50
CA ILE A 199 -26.95 -11.90 10.77
C ILE A 199 -25.43 -11.89 10.97
N SER A 200 -24.73 -12.97 10.60
CA SER A 200 -23.26 -13.04 10.66
C SER A 200 -22.64 -12.03 9.70
N ASP A 201 -23.06 -12.01 8.43
CA ASP A 201 -22.59 -11.07 7.42
C ASP A 201 -22.80 -9.60 7.85
N TYR A 202 -23.95 -9.31 8.49
CA TYR A 202 -24.23 -7.98 9.02
C TYR A 202 -23.27 -7.59 10.15
N ARG A 203 -23.01 -8.50 11.10
CA ARG A 203 -22.05 -8.25 12.19
C ARG A 203 -20.64 -7.97 11.71
N GLU A 204 -20.15 -8.78 10.76
CA GLU A 204 -18.86 -8.58 10.12
C GLU A 204 -18.79 -7.22 9.43
N LEU A 205 -19.87 -6.82 8.76
CA LEU A 205 -19.92 -5.54 8.06
C LEU A 205 -19.91 -4.35 9.02
N ILE A 206 -20.59 -4.44 10.16
CA ILE A 206 -20.56 -3.41 11.22
C ILE A 206 -19.13 -3.26 11.77
N GLN A 207 -18.44 -4.37 11.98
CA GLN A 207 -17.04 -4.32 12.40
C GLN A 207 -16.15 -3.62 11.36
N GLN A 208 -16.31 -3.94 10.08
CA GLN A 208 -15.59 -3.25 9.00
C GLN A 208 -15.91 -1.75 8.95
N ILE A 209 -17.17 -1.36 9.12
CA ILE A 209 -17.56 0.05 9.18
C ILE A 209 -16.88 0.76 10.35
N SER A 210 -16.83 0.13 11.53
CA SER A 210 -16.14 0.67 12.71
C SER A 210 -14.64 0.87 12.44
N GLU A 211 -13.98 -0.11 11.80
CA GLU A 211 -12.57 -0.02 11.42
C GLU A 211 -12.33 1.12 10.41
N PHE A 212 -13.18 1.27 9.40
CA PHE A 212 -13.06 2.37 8.44
C PHE A 212 -13.25 3.75 9.08
N LEU A 213 -14.18 3.87 10.03
CA LEU A 213 -14.39 5.12 10.78
C LEU A 213 -13.19 5.43 11.69
N GLU A 214 -12.59 4.42 12.32
CA GLU A 214 -11.37 4.58 13.09
C GLU A 214 -10.20 5.06 12.24
N ILE A 215 -9.98 4.46 11.05
CA ILE A 215 -8.93 4.87 10.11
C ILE A 215 -9.13 6.34 9.67
N LEU A 216 -10.38 6.75 9.41
CA LEU A 216 -10.70 8.11 8.99
C LEU A 216 -10.62 9.15 10.12
N GLY A 217 -10.89 8.72 11.35
CA GLY A 217 -10.91 9.58 12.54
C GLY A 217 -9.57 9.68 13.28
N ASN A 218 -8.62 8.77 13.02
CA ASN A 218 -7.36 8.68 13.75
C ASN A 218 -6.15 8.61 12.81
N GLU A 219 -5.35 9.69 12.81
CA GLU A 219 -4.15 9.78 11.97
C GLU A 219 -3.12 8.68 12.27
N THR A 220 -2.98 8.29 13.54
CA THR A 220 -2.07 7.20 13.93
C THR A 220 -2.51 5.89 13.30
N ARG A 221 -3.82 5.59 13.33
CA ARG A 221 -4.36 4.38 12.71
C ARG A 221 -4.19 4.37 11.19
N LEU A 222 -4.36 5.52 10.54
CA LEU A 222 -4.09 5.68 9.11
C LEU A 222 -2.62 5.37 8.78
N MET A 223 -1.69 5.87 9.60
CA MET A 223 -0.25 5.60 9.42
C MET A 223 0.11 4.14 9.67
N GLU A 224 -0.51 3.47 10.63
CA GLU A 224 -0.35 2.03 10.86
C GLU A 224 -0.75 1.22 9.62
N VAL A 225 -1.90 1.53 9.01
CA VAL A 225 -2.33 0.87 7.77
C VAL A 225 -1.31 1.05 6.65
N ILE A 226 -0.79 2.27 6.46
CA ILE A 226 0.23 2.55 5.45
C ILE A 226 1.52 1.76 5.74
N THR A 227 1.94 1.71 6.99
CA THR A 227 3.15 0.98 7.41
C THR A 227 3.00 -0.51 7.15
N THR A 228 1.87 -1.10 7.56
CA THR A 228 1.58 -2.52 7.34
C THR A 228 1.60 -2.89 5.86
N GLU A 229 0.98 -2.06 4.99
CA GLU A 229 1.00 -2.30 3.54
C GLU A 229 2.41 -2.20 2.94
N LEU A 230 3.24 -1.27 3.43
CA LEU A 230 4.63 -1.15 2.99
C LEU A 230 5.51 -2.30 3.49
N GLU A 231 5.30 -2.78 4.70
CA GLU A 231 5.98 -3.96 5.26
C GLU A 231 5.63 -5.24 4.49
N GLU A 232 4.37 -5.40 4.09
CA GLU A 232 3.94 -6.51 3.24
C GLU A 232 4.63 -6.46 1.87
N ILE A 233 4.72 -5.30 1.25
CA ILE A 233 5.45 -5.11 -0.02
C ILE A 233 6.93 -5.43 0.17
N ASN A 234 7.55 -4.95 1.24
CA ASN A 234 8.96 -5.24 1.53
C ASN A 234 9.22 -6.73 1.76
N THR A 235 8.31 -7.43 2.43
CA THR A 235 8.43 -8.88 2.68
C THR A 235 8.33 -9.69 1.38
N ASN A 236 7.44 -9.28 0.47
CA ASN A 236 7.17 -10.03 -0.76
C ASN A 236 8.13 -9.69 -1.90
N TYR A 237 8.68 -8.47 -1.94
CA TYR A 237 9.44 -7.94 -3.08
C TYR A 237 10.76 -7.27 -2.69
N GLY A 238 11.08 -7.20 -1.39
CA GLY A 238 12.33 -6.62 -0.92
C GLY A 238 13.54 -7.47 -1.30
N ASP A 239 14.59 -6.82 -1.77
CA ASP A 239 15.90 -7.43 -2.05
C ASP A 239 16.99 -6.74 -1.22
N GLU A 240 18.14 -7.39 -1.13
CA GLU A 240 19.27 -6.86 -0.38
C GLU A 240 19.88 -5.62 -1.07
N ARG A 241 20.32 -4.67 -0.25
CA ARG A 241 21.03 -3.49 -0.76
C ARG A 241 22.35 -3.89 -1.39
N ARG A 242 22.59 -3.50 -2.65
CA ARG A 242 23.84 -3.76 -3.38
C ARG A 242 24.92 -2.70 -3.20
N THR A 243 24.56 -1.55 -2.63
CA THR A 243 25.46 -0.42 -2.42
C THR A 243 25.74 -0.20 -0.94
N GLU A 244 26.95 0.17 -0.58
CA GLU A 244 27.32 0.54 0.78
C GLU A 244 26.95 2.00 1.07
N ILE A 245 26.48 2.27 2.30
CA ILE A 245 26.27 3.63 2.80
C ILE A 245 27.47 4.00 3.65
N THR A 246 28.31 4.90 3.15
CA THR A 246 29.47 5.41 3.88
C THR A 246 29.21 6.79 4.44
N SER A 247 29.79 7.11 5.60
CA SER A 247 29.65 8.41 6.25
C SER A 247 30.58 9.47 5.67
N SER A 248 31.62 9.07 4.96
CA SER A 248 32.59 9.94 4.31
C SER A 248 32.98 9.39 2.95
N GLN A 249 33.25 10.28 2.02
CA GLN A 249 33.88 9.93 0.76
C GLN A 249 35.36 9.67 1.05
N HIS A 250 35.82 8.42 0.91
CA HIS A 250 37.26 8.13 0.90
C HIS A 250 37.80 8.57 -0.45
N ASP A 251 38.23 9.83 -0.53
CA ASP A 251 39.04 10.27 -1.66
C ASP A 251 40.40 9.57 -1.52
N LEU A 252 40.84 8.90 -2.60
CA LEU A 252 42.14 8.28 -2.66
C LEU A 252 43.22 9.35 -2.35
N THR A 253 44.01 9.09 -1.31
CA THR A 253 45.14 9.95 -0.95
C THR A 253 46.36 9.63 -1.83
N ILE A 254 47.33 10.52 -1.87
CA ILE A 254 48.61 10.25 -2.58
C ILE A 254 49.29 9.02 -1.96
N GLU A 255 49.12 8.80 -0.68
CA GLU A 255 49.70 7.66 0.05
C GLU A 255 49.11 6.33 -0.43
N ASP A 256 47.81 6.26 -0.78
CA ASP A 256 47.15 5.05 -1.32
C ASP A 256 47.67 4.67 -2.75
N LEU A 257 48.38 5.56 -3.42
CA LEU A 257 48.94 5.37 -4.75
C LEU A 257 50.43 4.97 -4.74
N ILE A 258 51.06 4.95 -3.59
CA ILE A 258 52.51 4.68 -3.44
C ILE A 258 52.69 3.37 -2.71
N THR A 259 53.60 2.52 -3.25
CA THR A 259 54.01 1.27 -2.60
C THR A 259 54.78 1.60 -1.32
N GLU A 260 54.42 0.98 -0.17
CA GLU A 260 55.14 1.09 1.08
C GLU A 260 56.54 0.45 0.95
N GLU A 261 57.60 1.25 1.18
CA GLU A 261 58.98 0.82 1.12
C GLU A 261 59.77 1.31 2.32
N ASP A 262 60.58 0.44 2.88
CA ASP A 262 61.57 0.81 3.89
C ASP A 262 62.72 1.61 3.27
N ARG A 263 62.88 2.87 3.66
CA ARG A 263 63.95 3.73 3.16
C ARG A 263 64.81 4.23 4.31
N VAL A 264 66.15 4.18 4.14
CA VAL A 264 67.12 4.74 5.08
C VAL A 264 67.52 6.14 4.58
N VAL A 265 67.28 7.15 5.40
CA VAL A 265 67.75 8.51 5.14
C VAL A 265 69.00 8.79 5.93
N THR A 266 70.08 9.14 5.25
CA THR A 266 71.34 9.57 5.86
C THR A 266 71.50 11.09 5.71
N ILE A 267 71.81 11.78 6.83
CA ILE A 267 72.07 13.21 6.86
C ILE A 267 73.56 13.38 7.17
N SER A 268 74.29 14.02 6.27
CA SER A 268 75.72 14.34 6.50
C SER A 268 75.83 15.62 7.32
N GLN A 269 76.87 15.72 8.17
CA GLN A 269 77.19 16.90 8.99
C GLN A 269 78.05 17.95 8.24
N SER A 270 77.99 18.03 6.94
CA SER A 270 78.76 19.04 6.19
C SER A 270 77.91 20.22 5.82
#